data_47631d8df76cf368eee249ba9e03bb75
#
_entry.id   47631d8df76cf368eee249ba9e03bb75
#
_cell.length_a   1.000
_cell.length_b   1.000
_cell.length_c   1.000
_cell.angle_alpha   90.00
_cell.angle_beta   90.00
_cell.angle_gamma   90.00
#
_symmetry.space_group_name_H-M   'P 1'
#
loop_
_entity.id
_entity.type
_entity.pdbx_description
1 polymer ?
#
loop_
_entity_poly.entity_id
_entity_poly.type
_entity_poly.pdbx_seq_one_letter_code
_entity_poly.pdbx_strand_id
1 'polypeptide(L)'
;MKKILLTGYMASGKTTIALLLSKAAGITYNDLDEIIEEKAGKSVSAIFDQDGEINFRKLEHEALTEFVENEEEFVLSLGGGTPCYANNHLFLQRDDVISIYLKAGIAEIINRLSDQDTKRPLLNNLKGAELEEFIAKHLFDRSYYYHQAKHVVAVDGKSPEDVVNEIMSLF
;
A
#
# COMPACT_ATOMS: atom_id res chain seq x y z
N MET A 1 -11.66 15.66 -11.09
CA MET A 1 -11.80 14.74 -9.95
C MET A 1 -10.76 13.62 -10.09
N LYS A 2 -9.91 13.41 -9.09
CA LYS A 2 -8.81 12.45 -9.18
C LYS A 2 -8.85 11.49 -7.98
N LYS A 3 -9.21 10.24 -8.23
CA LYS A 3 -9.13 9.15 -7.27
C LYS A 3 -7.82 8.40 -7.50
N ILE A 4 -6.83 8.60 -6.63
CA ILE A 4 -5.50 8.00 -6.76
C ILE A 4 -5.33 6.89 -5.72
N LEU A 5 -5.08 5.67 -6.16
CA LEU A 5 -4.76 4.53 -5.29
C LEU A 5 -3.28 4.17 -5.40
N LEU A 6 -2.58 4.13 -4.28
CA LEU A 6 -1.20 3.66 -4.20
C LEU A 6 -1.14 2.26 -3.61
N THR A 7 -0.52 1.33 -4.33
CA THR A 7 -0.27 -0.03 -3.86
C THR A 7 1.21 -0.38 -3.94
N GLY A 8 1.61 -1.38 -3.21
CA GLY A 8 3.00 -1.86 -3.16
C GLY A 8 3.32 -2.60 -1.87
N TYR A 9 4.45 -3.25 -1.86
CA TYR A 9 4.92 -4.02 -0.72
C TYR A 9 5.24 -3.13 0.48
N MET A 10 5.36 -3.73 1.68
CA MET A 10 5.84 -3.00 2.85
C MET A 10 7.21 -2.34 2.55
N ALA A 11 7.47 -1.20 3.16
CA ALA A 11 8.67 -0.40 2.94
C ALA A 11 8.90 0.11 1.48
N SER A 12 7.90 0.04 0.61
CA SER A 12 7.99 0.66 -0.73
C SER A 12 7.84 2.19 -0.74
N GLY A 13 7.51 2.79 0.41
CA GLY A 13 7.42 4.24 0.57
C GLY A 13 6.04 4.83 0.31
N LYS A 14 4.99 4.02 0.30
CA LYS A 14 3.60 4.46 0.01
C LYS A 14 3.17 5.68 0.81
N THR A 15 3.35 5.67 2.12
CA THR A 15 2.93 6.78 3.00
C THR A 15 3.65 8.08 2.65
N THR A 16 4.97 8.04 2.49
CA THR A 16 5.78 9.22 2.12
C THR A 16 5.37 9.76 0.76
N ILE A 17 5.26 8.88 -0.24
CA ILE A 17 4.87 9.27 -1.60
C ILE A 17 3.44 9.81 -1.61
N ALA A 18 2.50 9.18 -0.90
CA ALA A 18 1.12 9.62 -0.82
C ALA A 18 0.98 11.03 -0.24
N LEU A 19 1.72 11.33 0.83
CA LEU A 19 1.75 12.66 1.45
C LEU A 19 2.31 13.74 0.51
N LEU A 20 3.41 13.44 -0.17
CA LEU A 20 4.00 14.38 -1.14
C LEU A 20 3.10 14.57 -2.37
N LEU A 21 2.53 13.48 -2.87
CA LEU A 21 1.61 13.51 -4.00
C LEU A 21 0.34 14.30 -3.68
N SER A 22 -0.22 14.11 -2.48
CA SER A 22 -1.36 14.87 -1.97
C SER A 22 -1.08 16.38 -2.00
N LYS A 23 0.09 16.79 -1.51
CA LYS A 23 0.51 18.20 -1.55
C LYS A 23 0.69 18.72 -2.97
N ALA A 24 1.33 17.94 -3.83
CA ALA A 24 1.58 18.32 -5.22
C ALA A 24 0.29 18.42 -6.05
N ALA A 25 -0.65 17.54 -5.82
CA ALA A 25 -1.93 17.50 -6.53
C ALA A 25 -3.01 18.38 -5.91
N GLY A 26 -2.82 18.87 -4.67
CA GLY A 26 -3.80 19.68 -3.94
C GLY A 26 -5.05 18.90 -3.49
N ILE A 27 -4.92 17.59 -3.26
CA ILE A 27 -6.01 16.69 -2.85
C ILE A 27 -5.68 15.97 -1.54
N THR A 28 -6.72 15.51 -0.83
CA THR A 28 -6.56 14.93 0.51
C THR A 28 -5.84 13.58 0.48
N TYR A 29 -4.90 13.38 1.42
CA TYR A 29 -4.28 12.09 1.71
C TYR A 29 -5.09 11.30 2.72
N ASN A 30 -5.20 9.99 2.48
CA ASN A 30 -5.79 9.03 3.40
C ASN A 30 -4.99 7.73 3.41
N ASP A 31 -5.01 7.02 4.53
CA ASP A 31 -4.45 5.68 4.69
C ASP A 31 -5.58 4.71 5.02
N LEU A 32 -5.65 3.59 4.30
CA LEU A 32 -6.74 2.63 4.49
C LEU A 32 -6.69 1.97 5.87
N ASP A 33 -5.50 1.71 6.41
CA ASP A 33 -5.38 1.14 7.75
C ASP A 33 -5.89 2.11 8.82
N GLU A 34 -5.64 3.42 8.68
CA GLU A 34 -6.19 4.44 9.58
C GLU A 34 -7.72 4.50 9.50
N ILE A 35 -8.29 4.43 8.31
CA ILE A 35 -9.75 4.38 8.11
C ILE A 35 -10.36 3.14 8.80
N ILE A 36 -9.71 1.98 8.66
CA ILE A 36 -10.16 0.74 9.32
C ILE A 36 -10.10 0.87 10.84
N GLU A 37 -9.00 1.40 11.37
CA GLU A 37 -8.81 1.59 12.82
C GLU A 37 -9.84 2.54 13.40
N GLU A 38 -10.14 3.64 12.71
CA GLU A 38 -11.17 4.59 13.13
C GLU A 38 -12.56 3.94 13.17
N LYS A 39 -12.92 3.19 12.14
CA LYS A 39 -14.19 2.46 12.09
C LYS A 39 -14.31 1.37 13.14
N ALA A 40 -13.24 0.63 13.38
CA ALA A 40 -13.23 -0.49 14.34
C ALA A 40 -13.05 -0.03 15.79
N GLY A 41 -12.58 1.19 16.04
CA GLY A 41 -12.25 1.69 17.36
C GLY A 41 -11.06 0.99 18.00
N LYS A 42 -10.22 0.32 17.22
CA LYS A 42 -9.03 -0.40 17.69
C LYS A 42 -7.99 -0.53 16.57
N SER A 43 -6.72 -0.77 16.95
CA SER A 43 -5.63 -0.90 15.99
C SER A 43 -5.78 -2.13 15.08
N VAL A 44 -5.17 -2.08 13.90
CA VAL A 44 -5.10 -3.23 12.98
C VAL A 44 -4.53 -4.46 13.68
N SER A 45 -3.46 -4.30 14.47
CA SER A 45 -2.90 -5.40 15.27
C SER A 45 -3.93 -6.01 16.23
N ALA A 46 -4.69 -5.18 16.93
CA ALA A 46 -5.74 -5.66 17.84
C ALA A 46 -6.87 -6.37 17.08
N ILE A 47 -7.22 -5.92 15.88
CA ILE A 47 -8.22 -6.61 15.04
C ILE A 47 -7.72 -8.01 14.68
N PHE A 48 -6.48 -8.14 14.23
CA PHE A 48 -5.87 -9.43 13.90
C PHE A 48 -5.84 -10.38 15.11
N ASP A 49 -5.42 -9.87 16.28
CA ASP A 49 -5.28 -10.68 17.49
C ASP A 49 -6.61 -11.12 18.08
N GLN A 50 -7.63 -10.25 18.07
CA GLN A 50 -8.92 -10.49 18.71
C GLN A 50 -9.96 -11.09 17.76
N ASP A 51 -10.00 -10.62 16.52
CA ASP A 51 -11.07 -10.94 15.57
C ASP A 51 -10.59 -11.84 14.42
N GLY A 52 -9.26 -11.99 14.24
CA GLY A 52 -8.63 -12.82 13.23
C GLY A 52 -8.53 -12.17 11.85
N GLU A 53 -7.73 -12.81 10.98
CA GLU A 53 -7.45 -12.28 9.63
C GLU A 53 -8.70 -12.21 8.75
N ILE A 54 -9.58 -13.19 8.79
CA ILE A 54 -10.81 -13.22 7.98
C ILE A 54 -11.67 -12.00 8.24
N ASN A 55 -11.86 -11.65 9.51
CA ASN A 55 -12.64 -10.48 9.90
C ASN A 55 -11.94 -9.18 9.52
N PHE A 56 -10.62 -9.10 9.66
CA PHE A 56 -9.85 -7.95 9.17
C PHE A 56 -10.04 -7.75 7.67
N ARG A 57 -9.92 -8.81 6.86
CA ARG A 57 -10.08 -8.72 5.39
C ARG A 57 -11.48 -8.29 4.98
N LYS A 58 -12.50 -8.69 5.75
CA LYS A 58 -13.86 -8.21 5.54
C LYS A 58 -13.99 -6.72 5.83
N LEU A 59 -13.49 -6.25 6.97
CA LEU A 59 -13.48 -4.83 7.33
C LEU A 59 -12.68 -3.99 6.33
N GLU A 60 -11.53 -4.49 5.88
CA GLU A 60 -10.70 -3.85 4.87
C GLU A 60 -11.44 -3.65 3.55
N HIS A 61 -12.14 -4.68 3.07
CA HIS A 61 -12.94 -4.62 1.85
C HIS A 61 -14.10 -3.63 1.98
N GLU A 62 -14.83 -3.68 3.10
CA GLU A 62 -15.94 -2.76 3.38
C GLU A 62 -15.46 -1.31 3.46
N ALA A 63 -14.36 -1.05 4.15
CA ALA A 63 -13.78 0.29 4.27
C ALA A 63 -13.30 0.84 2.92
N LEU A 64 -12.62 0.01 2.13
CA LEU A 64 -12.16 0.40 0.79
C LEU A 64 -13.34 0.72 -0.13
N THR A 65 -14.36 -0.14 -0.14
CA THR A 65 -15.55 0.05 -0.97
C THR A 65 -16.25 1.35 -0.63
N GLU A 66 -16.57 1.53 0.64
CA GLU A 66 -17.28 2.74 1.10
C GLU A 66 -16.50 4.01 0.82
N PHE A 67 -15.18 3.99 1.05
CA PHE A 67 -14.33 5.16 0.81
C PHE A 67 -14.29 5.53 -0.68
N VAL A 68 -14.03 4.55 -1.56
CA VAL A 68 -13.91 4.82 -3.00
C VAL A 68 -15.24 5.25 -3.61
N GLU A 69 -16.38 4.75 -3.10
CA GLU A 69 -17.70 5.12 -3.61
C GLU A 69 -18.15 6.51 -3.16
N ASN A 70 -17.80 6.93 -1.94
CA ASN A 70 -18.30 8.18 -1.34
C ASN A 70 -17.37 9.38 -1.58
N GLU A 71 -16.08 9.16 -1.76
CA GLU A 71 -15.10 10.24 -1.95
C GLU A 71 -14.85 10.52 -3.43
N GLU A 72 -14.80 11.80 -3.79
CA GLU A 72 -14.64 12.22 -5.18
C GLU A 72 -13.17 12.46 -5.57
N GLU A 73 -12.36 12.97 -4.63
CA GLU A 73 -10.94 13.29 -4.87
C GLU A 73 -10.08 12.91 -3.66
N PHE A 74 -9.10 12.04 -3.89
CA PHE A 74 -8.20 11.58 -2.84
C PHE A 74 -6.91 10.97 -3.36
N VAL A 75 -5.89 10.90 -2.51
CA VAL A 75 -4.79 9.94 -2.56
C VAL A 75 -5.00 8.94 -1.43
N LEU A 76 -5.20 7.68 -1.75
CA LEU A 76 -5.38 6.61 -0.78
C LEU A 76 -4.21 5.62 -0.84
N SER A 77 -3.50 5.48 0.28
CA SER A 77 -2.49 4.43 0.47
C SER A 77 -3.18 3.13 0.90
N LEU A 78 -2.97 2.07 0.14
CA LEU A 78 -3.50 0.74 0.47
C LEU A 78 -2.51 -0.05 1.35
N GLY A 79 -3.02 -0.91 2.20
CA GLY A 79 -2.22 -1.90 2.89
C GLY A 79 -1.51 -2.84 1.89
N GLY A 80 -0.33 -3.36 2.25
CA GLY A 80 0.44 -4.22 1.35
C GLY A 80 -0.29 -5.50 0.92
N GLY A 81 -1.20 -6.00 1.73
CA GLY A 81 -2.05 -7.16 1.42
C GLY A 81 -3.40 -6.82 0.78
N THR A 82 -3.82 -5.57 0.83
CA THR A 82 -5.17 -5.16 0.40
C THR A 82 -5.57 -5.68 -0.98
N PRO A 83 -4.76 -5.55 -2.03
CA PRO A 83 -5.15 -6.02 -3.37
C PRO A 83 -5.28 -7.54 -3.48
N CYS A 84 -4.66 -8.28 -2.57
CA CYS A 84 -4.56 -9.74 -2.65
C CYS A 84 -5.80 -10.48 -2.14
N TYR A 85 -6.75 -9.79 -1.50
CA TYR A 85 -7.91 -10.39 -0.85
C TYR A 85 -9.21 -9.79 -1.36
N ALA A 86 -10.30 -10.54 -1.23
CA ALA A 86 -11.67 -10.09 -1.49
C ALA A 86 -11.85 -9.39 -2.86
N ASN A 87 -11.06 -9.75 -3.87
CA ASN A 87 -11.05 -9.11 -5.18
C ASN A 87 -10.75 -7.59 -5.16
N ASN A 88 -10.10 -7.09 -4.12
CA ASN A 88 -9.77 -5.66 -4.00
C ASN A 88 -8.90 -5.13 -5.14
N HIS A 89 -8.14 -6.01 -5.84
CA HIS A 89 -7.38 -5.62 -7.02
C HIS A 89 -8.24 -5.04 -8.14
N LEU A 90 -9.54 -5.35 -8.17
CA LEU A 90 -10.46 -4.80 -9.17
C LEU A 90 -10.66 -3.28 -9.01
N PHE A 91 -10.49 -2.73 -7.79
CA PHE A 91 -10.49 -1.28 -7.59
C PHE A 91 -9.35 -0.58 -8.34
N LEU A 92 -8.20 -1.28 -8.53
CA LEU A 92 -7.08 -0.74 -9.29
C LEU A 92 -7.38 -0.58 -10.79
N GLN A 93 -8.37 -1.31 -11.30
CA GLN A 93 -8.73 -1.32 -12.72
C GLN A 93 -9.91 -0.40 -13.05
N ARG A 94 -10.55 0.22 -12.08
CA ARG A 94 -11.72 1.09 -12.28
C ARG A 94 -11.39 2.28 -13.18
N ASP A 95 -12.27 2.63 -14.09
CA ASP A 95 -12.08 3.73 -15.04
C ASP A 95 -11.92 5.10 -14.36
N ASP A 96 -12.60 5.30 -13.21
CA ASP A 96 -12.55 6.52 -12.41
C ASP A 96 -11.33 6.60 -11.47
N VAL A 97 -10.45 5.61 -11.46
CA VAL A 97 -9.29 5.50 -10.57
C VAL A 97 -7.98 5.58 -11.36
N ILE A 98 -7.03 6.33 -10.84
CA ILE A 98 -5.61 6.29 -11.22
C ILE A 98 -4.90 5.41 -10.20
N SER A 99 -4.49 4.21 -10.59
CA SER A 99 -3.82 3.28 -9.70
C SER A 99 -2.33 3.16 -10.03
N ILE A 100 -1.51 3.16 -8.99
CA ILE A 100 -0.05 3.19 -9.11
C ILE A 100 0.54 2.12 -8.21
N TYR A 101 1.30 1.23 -8.81
CA TYR A 101 2.14 0.28 -8.09
C TYR A 101 3.53 0.89 -7.86
N LEU A 102 3.87 1.18 -6.61
CA LEU A 102 5.22 1.58 -6.20
C LEU A 102 6.09 0.33 -6.07
N LYS A 103 6.87 0.05 -7.11
CA LYS A 103 7.68 -1.14 -7.20
C LYS A 103 9.05 -0.93 -6.61
N ALA A 104 9.33 -1.56 -5.48
CA ALA A 104 10.65 -1.64 -4.86
C ALA A 104 11.27 -3.03 -5.09
N GLY A 105 12.56 -3.08 -5.41
CA GLY A 105 13.31 -4.32 -5.49
C GLY A 105 13.54 -4.93 -4.11
N ILE A 106 13.85 -6.24 -4.07
CA ILE A 106 14.05 -6.97 -2.80
C ILE A 106 15.19 -6.35 -1.98
N ALA A 107 16.31 -6.01 -2.62
CA ALA A 107 17.45 -5.38 -1.95
C ALA A 107 17.08 -4.03 -1.33
N GLU A 108 16.29 -3.22 -2.02
CA GLU A 108 15.82 -1.93 -1.52
C GLU A 108 14.86 -2.10 -0.33
N ILE A 109 13.96 -3.08 -0.40
CA ILE A 109 13.04 -3.41 0.71
C ILE A 109 13.84 -3.82 1.95
N ILE A 110 14.81 -4.71 1.80
CA ILE A 110 15.67 -5.17 2.90
C ILE A 110 16.43 -4.00 3.51
N ASN A 111 17.02 -3.15 2.68
CA ASN A 111 17.78 -1.97 3.11
C ASN A 111 16.90 -1.03 3.96
N ARG A 112 15.72 -0.69 3.47
CA ARG A 112 14.76 0.16 4.19
C ARG A 112 14.24 -0.46 5.48
N LEU A 113 14.03 -1.78 5.51
CA LEU A 113 13.61 -2.50 6.73
C LEU A 113 14.72 -2.54 7.78
N SER A 114 15.98 -2.60 7.36
CA SER A 114 17.15 -2.57 8.27
C SER A 114 17.35 -1.20 8.91
N ASP A 115 17.05 -0.13 8.19
CA ASP A 115 17.18 1.25 8.67
C ASP A 115 15.99 1.70 9.55
N GLN A 116 14.89 0.98 9.53
CA GLN A 116 13.71 1.28 10.34
C GLN A 116 13.69 0.41 11.60
N ASP A 117 13.74 1.04 12.76
CA ASP A 117 13.49 0.43 14.08
C ASP A 117 12.04 -0.08 14.27
N THR A 118 11.40 -0.44 13.17
CA THR A 118 10.01 -0.87 13.16
C THR A 118 9.91 -2.35 13.47
N LYS A 119 9.44 -2.66 14.66
CA LYS A 119 8.99 -3.99 15.07
C LYS A 119 7.81 -4.43 14.21
N ARG A 120 8.10 -5.07 13.09
CA ARG A 120 7.06 -5.74 12.28
C ARG A 120 6.97 -7.20 12.74
N PRO A 121 5.85 -7.65 13.32
CA PRO A 121 5.74 -8.99 13.94
C PRO A 121 6.15 -10.15 13.02
N LEU A 122 5.86 -10.04 11.72
CA LEU A 122 6.19 -11.07 10.72
C LEU A 122 7.69 -11.19 10.42
N LEU A 123 8.50 -10.16 10.73
CA LEU A 123 9.92 -10.10 10.38
C LEU A 123 10.87 -10.20 11.59
N ASN A 124 10.34 -10.19 12.82
CA ASN A 124 11.11 -10.06 14.05
C ASN A 124 12.16 -11.16 14.27
N ASN A 125 11.98 -12.34 13.66
CA ASN A 125 12.87 -13.49 13.83
C ASN A 125 13.66 -13.85 12.57
N LEU A 126 13.52 -13.09 11.49
CA LEU A 126 14.16 -13.36 10.20
C LEU A 126 15.36 -12.44 9.97
N LYS A 127 16.52 -13.01 9.63
CA LYS A 127 17.75 -12.26 9.34
C LYS A 127 18.47 -12.86 8.12
N GLY A 128 19.23 -12.02 7.40
CA GLY A 128 20.09 -12.45 6.30
C GLY A 128 19.34 -13.16 5.18
N ALA A 129 19.82 -14.33 4.76
CA ALA A 129 19.26 -15.11 3.66
C ALA A 129 17.81 -15.55 3.89
N GLU A 130 17.42 -15.83 5.13
CA GLU A 130 16.03 -16.22 5.47
C GLU A 130 15.06 -15.05 5.26
N LEU A 131 15.46 -13.83 5.62
CA LEU A 131 14.67 -12.62 5.39
C LEU A 131 14.51 -12.35 3.89
N GLU A 132 15.58 -12.47 3.13
CA GLU A 132 15.57 -12.28 1.68
C GLU A 132 14.65 -13.29 0.99
N GLU A 133 14.75 -14.56 1.36
CA GLU A 133 13.90 -15.63 0.82
C GLU A 133 12.42 -15.41 1.17
N PHE A 134 12.12 -15.02 2.40
CA PHE A 134 10.77 -14.71 2.84
C PHE A 134 10.17 -13.56 2.03
N ILE A 135 10.91 -12.45 1.89
CA ILE A 135 10.47 -11.28 1.12
C ILE A 135 10.28 -11.65 -0.35
N ALA A 136 11.21 -12.37 -0.94
CA ALA A 136 11.14 -12.79 -2.34
C ALA A 136 9.89 -13.63 -2.61
N LYS A 137 9.60 -14.61 -1.77
CA LYS A 137 8.41 -15.47 -1.88
C LYS A 137 7.12 -14.67 -1.67
N HIS A 138 7.08 -13.84 -0.65
CA HIS A 138 5.91 -13.03 -0.31
C HIS A 138 5.60 -12.00 -1.39
N LEU A 139 6.63 -11.35 -1.94
CA LEU A 139 6.50 -10.43 -3.06
C LEU A 139 6.06 -11.14 -4.34
N PHE A 140 6.61 -12.33 -4.61
CA PHE A 140 6.21 -13.15 -5.75
C PHE A 140 4.72 -13.50 -5.70
N ASP A 141 4.21 -13.95 -4.54
CA ASP A 141 2.81 -14.30 -4.35
C ASP A 141 1.86 -13.10 -4.53
N ARG A 142 2.34 -11.89 -4.21
CA ARG A 142 1.56 -10.65 -4.32
C ARG A 142 1.71 -9.92 -5.65
N SER A 143 2.75 -10.22 -6.41
CA SER A 143 3.14 -9.50 -7.63
C SER A 143 2.02 -9.44 -8.67
N TYR A 144 1.29 -10.52 -8.87
CA TYR A 144 0.15 -10.55 -9.79
C TYR A 144 -0.88 -9.45 -9.46
N TYR A 145 -1.21 -9.28 -8.18
CA TYR A 145 -2.21 -8.31 -7.73
C TYR A 145 -1.70 -6.88 -7.84
N TYR A 146 -0.44 -6.63 -7.51
CA TYR A 146 0.16 -5.30 -7.65
C TYR A 146 0.22 -4.84 -9.11
N HIS A 147 0.50 -5.77 -10.05
CA HIS A 147 0.54 -5.47 -11.47
C HIS A 147 -0.84 -5.27 -12.11
N GLN A 148 -1.93 -5.37 -11.35
CA GLN A 148 -3.25 -4.94 -11.79
C GLN A 148 -3.41 -3.41 -11.75
N ALA A 149 -2.48 -2.69 -11.13
CA ALA A 149 -2.44 -1.24 -11.19
C ALA A 149 -2.17 -0.76 -12.63
N LYS A 150 -2.79 0.37 -13.00
CA LYS A 150 -2.66 0.96 -14.34
C LYS A 150 -1.24 1.44 -14.64
N HIS A 151 -0.53 1.89 -13.61
CA HIS A 151 0.84 2.39 -13.72
C HIS A 151 1.77 1.68 -12.73
N VAL A 152 2.99 1.41 -13.19
CA VAL A 152 4.06 0.85 -12.35
C VAL A 152 5.19 1.86 -12.31
N VAL A 153 5.54 2.31 -11.12
CA VAL A 153 6.63 3.26 -10.89
C VAL A 153 7.69 2.59 -10.02
N ALA A 154 8.88 2.39 -10.59
CA ALA A 154 10.02 1.87 -9.84
C ALA A 154 10.56 2.95 -8.89
N VAL A 155 10.80 2.59 -7.65
CA VAL A 155 11.27 3.53 -6.62
C VAL A 155 12.75 3.40 -6.29
N ASP A 156 13.40 2.32 -6.73
CA ASP A 156 14.81 2.06 -6.46
C ASP A 156 15.70 3.18 -6.99
N GLY A 157 16.59 3.69 -6.15
CA GLY A 157 17.56 4.73 -6.53
C GLY A 157 16.95 6.11 -6.80
N LYS A 158 15.68 6.33 -6.53
CA LYS A 158 15.00 7.63 -6.70
C LYS A 158 14.72 8.31 -5.38
N SER A 159 14.77 9.64 -5.36
CA SER A 159 14.24 10.40 -4.26
C SER A 159 12.71 10.34 -4.25
N PRO A 160 12.06 10.55 -3.09
CA PRO A 160 10.60 10.64 -3.04
C PRO A 160 10.03 11.70 -3.98
N GLU A 161 10.73 12.83 -4.13
CA GLU A 161 10.34 13.92 -5.03
C GLU A 161 10.40 13.49 -6.50
N ASP A 162 11.42 12.74 -6.89
CA ASP A 162 11.54 12.21 -8.27
C ASP A 162 10.41 11.24 -8.58
N VAL A 163 10.05 10.38 -7.62
CA VAL A 163 8.91 9.45 -7.75
C VAL A 163 7.61 10.21 -7.91
N VAL A 164 7.38 11.25 -7.10
CA VAL A 164 6.17 12.09 -7.20
C VAL A 164 6.10 12.82 -8.53
N ASN A 165 7.22 13.39 -9.00
CA ASN A 165 7.28 14.05 -10.30
C ASN A 165 6.96 13.09 -11.46
N GLU A 166 7.48 11.87 -11.40
CA GLU A 166 7.15 10.81 -12.37
C GLU A 166 5.66 10.49 -12.34
N ILE A 167 5.08 10.29 -11.15
CA ILE A 167 3.64 10.04 -11.00
C ILE A 167 2.81 11.20 -11.55
N MET A 168 3.17 12.44 -11.23
CA MET A 168 2.44 13.63 -11.72
C MET A 168 2.48 13.75 -13.24
N SER A 169 3.49 13.20 -13.91
CA SER A 169 3.59 13.19 -15.38
C SER A 169 2.66 12.18 -16.06
N LEU A 170 2.03 11.29 -15.31
CA LEU A 170 1.14 10.26 -15.85
C LEU A 170 -0.30 10.76 -16.08
N PHE A 171 -0.64 11.97 -15.59
CA PHE A 171 -2.01 12.53 -15.69
C PHE A 171 -2.08 14.05 -15.65
#